data_2c1168b64105f2b1f7e9175e4b1cf746
#
_entry.id   2c1168b64105f2b1f7e9175e4b1cf746
#
_cell.length_a   1.000
_cell.length_b   1.000
_cell.length_c   1.000
_cell.angle_alpha   90.00
_cell.angle_beta   90.00
_cell.angle_gamma   90.00
#
_symmetry.space_group_name_H-M   'P 1'
#
loop_
_entity.id
_entity.type
_entity.pdbx_description
1 polymer ?
#
loop_
_entity_poly.entity_id
_entity_poly.type
_entity_poly.pdbx_seq_one_letter_code
_entity_poly.pdbx_strand_id
1 'polypeptide(L)'
;MRARKCGSSGRNDKEGEVVSVIYVSGDTHGEIGRFCERNMPGESTWGEQDKLIICGDFGFVFAPEEYEGAMRQERWKLDQLEKKPYQILFVSGNHENFERLQRAEQVPLYGGTAFRIRSNIFLLRRGEIYEIEGKKIFTMGGAYSIDRHMRIPYQSWWPQELPDEEEYHRAIRTLEEADKIVDVIITHTAPQTIIRMLGHVPDPHDQELTGFLEWVMHEVHFRKWYFGHWHVDQEVTLKITACWFDVHDIM
;
A
#
# COMPACT_ATOMS: atom_id res chain seq x y z
N MET A 1 16.58 9.54 -23.17
CA MET A 1 16.12 10.46 -22.10
C MET A 1 15.05 11.39 -22.69
N ARG A 2 13.78 11.08 -22.45
CA ARG A 2 12.66 12.00 -22.76
C ARG A 2 12.08 12.45 -21.43
N ALA A 3 12.20 13.73 -21.13
CA ALA A 3 11.53 14.33 -19.99
C ALA A 3 10.02 14.18 -20.17
N ARG A 4 9.38 13.37 -19.32
CA ARG A 4 7.92 13.31 -19.22
C ARG A 4 7.43 14.57 -18.51
N LYS A 5 6.52 15.28 -19.15
CA LYS A 5 5.81 16.40 -18.51
C LYS A 5 4.90 15.81 -17.43
N CYS A 6 5.28 16.05 -16.18
CA CYS A 6 4.38 15.92 -15.04
C CYS A 6 3.28 16.97 -15.18
N GLY A 7 2.04 16.55 -15.29
CA GLY A 7 0.90 17.47 -15.22
C GLY A 7 0.79 17.98 -13.80
N SER A 8 1.18 19.22 -13.55
CA SER A 8 0.88 19.93 -12.31
C SER A 8 -0.61 20.19 -12.28
N SER A 9 -1.38 19.37 -11.53
CA SER A 9 -2.71 19.76 -11.11
C SER A 9 -2.53 20.89 -10.08
N GLY A 10 -2.78 22.13 -10.52
CA GLY A 10 -2.70 23.29 -9.66
C GLY A 10 -3.72 23.18 -8.53
N ARG A 11 -3.27 23.39 -7.29
CA ARG A 11 -4.16 23.70 -6.17
C ARG A 11 -5.01 24.90 -6.58
N ASN A 12 -6.31 24.71 -6.80
CA ASN A 12 -7.26 25.79 -6.95
C ASN A 12 -7.58 26.34 -5.56
N ASP A 13 -6.81 27.31 -5.12
CA ASP A 13 -7.05 28.08 -3.89
C ASP A 13 -8.34 28.90 -4.04
N LYS A 14 -9.45 28.32 -3.60
CA LYS A 14 -10.55 29.14 -3.10
C LYS A 14 -10.19 29.49 -1.67
N GLU A 15 -10.13 30.76 -1.37
CA GLU A 15 -9.68 31.36 -0.11
C GLU A 15 -10.10 30.54 1.12
N GLY A 16 -9.11 29.94 1.82
CA GLY A 16 -9.22 29.47 3.20
C GLY A 16 -9.52 28.00 3.45
N GLU A 17 -9.80 27.17 2.47
CA GLU A 17 -10.00 25.74 2.66
C GLU A 17 -8.68 24.96 2.37
N VAL A 18 -8.09 24.38 3.41
CA VAL A 18 -6.93 23.47 3.25
C VAL A 18 -7.45 22.19 2.61
N VAL A 19 -7.26 22.04 1.31
CA VAL A 19 -7.66 20.84 0.57
C VAL A 19 -6.68 19.71 0.91
N SER A 20 -7.18 18.68 1.59
CA SER A 20 -6.44 17.44 1.84
C SER A 20 -6.31 16.63 0.55
N VAL A 21 -5.12 16.09 0.30
CA VAL A 21 -4.85 15.22 -0.85
C VAL A 21 -4.43 13.84 -0.37
N ILE A 22 -4.93 12.82 -1.04
CA ILE A 22 -4.50 11.44 -0.84
C ILE A 22 -3.57 11.06 -2.00
N TYR A 23 -2.32 10.77 -1.69
CA TYR A 23 -1.32 10.30 -2.65
C TYR A 23 -1.16 8.78 -2.56
N VAL A 24 -0.83 8.14 -3.68
CA VAL A 24 -0.53 6.71 -3.76
C VAL A 24 0.80 6.51 -4.48
N SER A 25 1.63 5.62 -3.95
CA SER A 25 2.88 5.17 -4.60
C SER A 25 3.09 3.68 -4.34
N GLY A 26 4.03 3.09 -5.07
CA GLY A 26 4.38 1.66 -4.92
C GLY A 26 5.46 1.41 -3.87
N ASP A 27 6.03 0.24 -3.99
CA ASP A 27 7.03 -0.38 -3.11
C ASP A 27 8.18 0.55 -2.73
N THR A 28 8.42 0.70 -1.43
CA THR A 28 9.51 1.55 -0.93
C THR A 28 10.71 0.77 -0.39
N HIS A 29 10.54 -0.51 -0.06
CA HIS A 29 11.59 -1.43 0.42
C HIS A 29 12.51 -0.83 1.50
N GLY A 30 11.96 -0.02 2.40
CA GLY A 30 12.74 0.63 3.45
C GLY A 30 13.76 1.66 2.95
N GLU A 31 13.59 2.17 1.73
CA GLU A 31 14.44 3.21 1.15
C GLU A 31 13.98 4.60 1.57
N ILE A 32 14.62 5.18 2.59
CA ILE A 32 14.27 6.51 3.11
C ILE A 32 14.38 7.60 2.04
N GLY A 33 15.26 7.43 1.07
CA GLY A 33 15.45 8.36 -0.05
C GLY A 33 14.24 8.48 -0.98
N ARG A 34 13.28 7.55 -0.89
CA ARG A 34 12.01 7.65 -1.63
C ARG A 34 11.16 8.84 -1.16
N PHE A 35 11.21 9.17 0.12
CA PHE A 35 10.37 10.16 0.79
C PHE A 35 11.02 11.56 0.72
N CYS A 36 11.23 12.07 -0.48
CA CYS A 36 11.76 13.41 -0.72
C CYS A 36 11.28 13.97 -2.06
N GLU A 37 11.31 15.28 -2.20
CA GLU A 37 10.88 16.03 -3.40
C GLU A 37 11.42 15.50 -4.72
N ARG A 38 12.65 14.95 -4.73
CA ARG A 38 13.29 14.41 -5.95
C ARG A 38 12.55 13.16 -6.46
N ASN A 39 12.09 12.30 -5.54
CA ASN A 39 11.53 10.98 -5.85
C ASN A 39 10.00 10.96 -5.69
N MET A 40 9.45 11.92 -4.94
CA MET A 40 8.02 12.18 -4.82
C MET A 40 7.78 13.67 -5.11
N PRO A 41 7.57 14.04 -6.38
CA PRO A 41 7.39 15.45 -6.77
C PRO A 41 6.22 16.09 -6.02
N GLY A 42 6.46 17.25 -5.43
CA GLY A 42 5.50 17.96 -4.59
C GLY A 42 5.55 17.61 -3.11
N GLU A 43 6.33 16.60 -2.70
CA GLU A 43 6.39 16.12 -1.31
C GLU A 43 6.74 17.22 -0.31
N SER A 44 7.60 18.16 -0.68
CA SER A 44 7.97 19.30 0.18
C SER A 44 6.81 20.25 0.50
N THR A 45 5.69 20.15 -0.21
CA THR A 45 4.49 20.98 0.00
C THR A 45 3.37 20.23 0.74
N TRP A 46 3.56 18.93 1.04
CA TRP A 46 2.55 18.14 1.73
C TRP A 46 2.49 18.53 3.22
N GLY A 47 1.30 18.60 3.76
CA GLY A 47 1.02 19.05 5.14
C GLY A 47 0.31 17.98 5.97
N GLU A 48 -0.07 18.35 7.19
CA GLU A 48 -0.72 17.46 8.18
C GLU A 48 -2.03 16.83 7.66
N GLN A 49 -2.69 17.49 6.73
CA GLN A 49 -3.94 17.00 6.15
C GLN A 49 -3.71 15.96 5.05
N ASP A 50 -2.51 15.91 4.46
CA ASP A 50 -2.22 15.02 3.34
C ASP A 50 -1.92 13.59 3.83
N LYS A 51 -2.22 12.61 2.99
CA LYS A 51 -1.98 11.19 3.23
C LYS A 51 -1.22 10.59 2.06
N LEU A 52 -0.22 9.76 2.36
CA LEU A 52 0.47 8.95 1.38
C LEU A 52 0.16 7.47 1.66
N ILE A 53 -0.39 6.77 0.67
CA ILE A 53 -0.66 5.33 0.77
C ILE A 53 0.37 4.57 -0.07
N ILE A 54 1.08 3.63 0.54
CA ILE A 54 2.05 2.75 -0.12
C ILE A 54 1.38 1.40 -0.42
N CYS A 55 1.47 0.98 -1.68
CA CYS A 55 0.86 -0.27 -2.18
C CYS A 55 1.66 -1.53 -1.78
N GLY A 56 2.07 -1.64 -0.54
CA GLY A 56 2.84 -2.76 0.01
C GLY A 56 4.35 -2.60 -0.13
N ASP A 57 5.08 -3.57 0.40
CA ASP A 57 6.55 -3.55 0.49
C ASP A 57 7.08 -2.21 1.01
N PHE A 58 6.44 -1.77 2.12
CA PHE A 58 6.90 -0.59 2.85
C PHE A 58 8.35 -0.80 3.33
N GLY A 59 8.66 -1.99 3.86
CA GLY A 59 10.01 -2.46 4.14
C GLY A 59 10.74 -1.75 5.29
N PHE A 60 10.06 -0.88 6.04
CA PHE A 60 10.61 -0.20 7.23
C PHE A 60 10.33 -0.95 8.53
N VAL A 61 9.61 -2.08 8.46
CA VAL A 61 9.43 -3.04 9.55
C VAL A 61 9.75 -4.42 8.99
N PHE A 62 11.04 -4.67 8.74
CA PHE A 62 11.50 -5.90 8.09
C PHE A 62 12.60 -6.63 8.88
N ALA A 63 13.48 -5.89 9.55
CA ALA A 63 14.65 -6.45 10.23
C ALA A 63 14.25 -7.48 11.30
N PRO A 64 14.89 -8.68 11.35
CA PRO A 64 14.77 -9.59 12.47
C PRO A 64 15.30 -8.96 13.76
N GLU A 65 14.63 -9.24 14.88
CA GLU A 65 14.92 -8.58 16.17
C GLU A 65 16.32 -8.91 16.71
N GLU A 66 16.86 -10.08 16.38
CA GLU A 66 18.19 -10.51 16.75
C GLU A 66 19.32 -9.74 16.05
N TYR A 67 19.04 -9.03 14.96
CA TYR A 67 20.03 -8.22 14.24
C TYR A 67 20.03 -6.77 14.71
N GLU A 68 20.64 -6.50 15.88
CA GLU A 68 20.63 -5.18 16.51
C GLU A 68 21.06 -4.02 15.57
N GLY A 69 22.04 -4.26 14.69
CA GLY A 69 22.51 -3.26 13.73
C GLY A 69 21.43 -2.85 12.75
N ALA A 70 20.73 -3.84 12.17
CA ALA A 70 19.61 -3.62 11.25
C ALA A 70 18.44 -2.95 11.97
N MET A 71 18.12 -3.40 13.18
CA MET A 71 17.08 -2.81 14.02
C MET A 71 17.35 -1.34 14.38
N ARG A 72 18.62 -0.97 14.65
CA ARG A 72 18.97 0.44 14.89
C ARG A 72 18.80 1.29 13.65
N GLN A 73 19.22 0.78 12.48
CA GLN A 73 19.07 1.48 11.22
C GLN A 73 17.59 1.67 10.85
N GLU A 74 16.79 0.63 11.04
CA GLU A 74 15.34 0.68 10.79
C GLU A 74 14.65 1.69 11.71
N ARG A 75 14.93 1.66 13.02
CA ARG A 75 14.40 2.67 13.96
C ARG A 75 14.77 4.08 13.53
N TRP A 76 16.04 4.32 13.19
CA TRP A 76 16.46 5.63 12.70
C TRP A 76 15.68 6.08 11.46
N LYS A 77 15.47 5.19 10.49
CA LYS A 77 14.68 5.49 9.28
C LYS A 77 13.22 5.84 9.63
N LEU A 78 12.59 5.04 10.48
CA LEU A 78 11.23 5.30 10.97
C LEU A 78 11.13 6.63 11.71
N ASP A 79 12.14 6.97 12.54
CA ASP A 79 12.20 8.25 13.25
C ASP A 79 12.35 9.46 12.28
N GLN A 80 12.97 9.25 11.10
CA GLN A 80 12.99 10.29 10.07
C GLN A 80 11.63 10.44 9.37
N LEU A 81 10.93 9.33 9.10
CA LEU A 81 9.59 9.35 8.52
C LEU A 81 8.56 9.94 9.49
N GLU A 82 8.71 9.71 10.78
CA GLU A 82 7.82 10.27 11.81
C GLU A 82 7.87 11.82 11.87
N LYS A 83 8.96 12.44 11.37
CA LYS A 83 9.09 13.90 11.27
C LYS A 83 8.36 14.52 10.09
N LYS A 84 7.88 13.68 9.16
CA LYS A 84 7.09 14.17 8.02
C LYS A 84 5.75 14.70 8.52
N PRO A 85 5.27 15.83 7.99
CA PRO A 85 4.03 16.42 8.47
C PRO A 85 2.79 15.62 8.08
N TYR A 86 2.84 14.87 6.99
CA TYR A 86 1.73 14.06 6.47
C TYR A 86 1.67 12.66 7.08
N GLN A 87 0.53 12.00 6.93
CA GLN A 87 0.39 10.60 7.33
C GLN A 87 0.90 9.66 6.25
N ILE A 88 1.53 8.57 6.69
CA ILE A 88 1.97 7.47 5.84
C ILE A 88 1.13 6.25 6.20
N LEU A 89 0.36 5.78 5.23
CA LEU A 89 -0.47 4.59 5.32
C LEU A 89 0.13 3.54 4.38
N PHE A 90 0.06 2.26 4.72
CA PHE A 90 0.51 1.23 3.80
C PHE A 90 -0.31 -0.05 3.96
N VAL A 91 -0.45 -0.81 2.88
CA VAL A 91 -0.88 -2.20 2.95
C VAL A 91 0.35 -3.09 3.10
N SER A 92 0.21 -4.29 3.66
CA SER A 92 1.35 -5.22 3.71
C SER A 92 1.70 -5.74 2.32
N GLY A 93 3.00 -5.85 2.04
CA GLY A 93 3.50 -6.59 0.88
C GLY A 93 4.02 -7.98 1.28
N ASN A 94 5.04 -8.47 0.59
CA ASN A 94 5.78 -9.69 0.96
C ASN A 94 7.14 -9.39 1.63
N HIS A 95 7.57 -8.14 1.65
CA HIS A 95 8.79 -7.67 2.34
C HIS A 95 8.46 -6.96 3.66
N GLU A 96 7.76 -7.69 4.55
CA GLU A 96 7.37 -7.21 5.87
C GLU A 96 7.72 -8.24 6.96
N ASN A 97 8.10 -7.79 8.15
CA ASN A 97 8.18 -8.65 9.32
C ASN A 97 6.81 -8.76 9.99
N PHE A 98 6.05 -9.75 9.60
CA PHE A 98 4.67 -9.91 10.06
C PHE A 98 4.55 -10.16 11.55
N GLU A 99 5.52 -10.84 12.19
CA GLU A 99 5.49 -11.02 13.64
C GLU A 99 5.59 -9.70 14.39
N ARG A 100 6.40 -8.77 13.89
CA ARG A 100 6.51 -7.44 14.49
C ARG A 100 5.29 -6.57 14.19
N LEU A 101 4.77 -6.64 12.96
CA LEU A 101 3.56 -5.91 12.59
C LEU A 101 2.34 -6.35 13.40
N GLN A 102 2.16 -7.65 13.63
CA GLN A 102 1.05 -8.17 14.44
C GLN A 102 1.11 -7.79 15.92
N ARG A 103 2.30 -7.45 16.45
CA ARG A 103 2.47 -6.95 17.83
C ARG A 103 2.27 -5.44 17.96
N ALA A 104 2.12 -4.72 16.84
CA ALA A 104 1.85 -3.29 16.87
C ALA A 104 0.46 -3.01 17.46
N GLU A 105 0.31 -1.84 18.05
CA GLU A 105 -0.95 -1.40 18.66
C GLU A 105 -2.05 -1.30 17.60
N GLN A 106 -3.15 -2.00 17.80
CA GLN A 106 -4.35 -1.85 16.98
C GLN A 106 -5.10 -0.58 17.38
N VAL A 107 -5.42 0.24 16.41
CA VAL A 107 -6.15 1.50 16.63
C VAL A 107 -7.27 1.66 15.61
N PRO A 108 -8.39 2.28 16.00
CA PRO A 108 -9.40 2.69 15.03
C PRO A 108 -8.84 3.83 14.15
N LEU A 109 -9.00 3.72 12.84
CA LEU A 109 -8.54 4.72 11.89
C LEU A 109 -9.50 4.78 10.70
N TYR A 110 -10.06 5.96 10.40
CA TYR A 110 -10.91 6.18 9.22
C TYR A 110 -12.05 5.18 9.03
N GLY A 111 -12.69 4.75 10.13
CA GLY A 111 -13.77 3.78 10.12
C GLY A 111 -13.34 2.31 10.10
N GLY A 112 -12.07 2.02 9.85
CA GLY A 112 -11.47 0.69 9.93
C GLY A 112 -10.51 0.52 11.11
N THR A 113 -9.77 -0.59 11.10
CA THR A 113 -8.74 -0.94 12.08
C THR A 113 -7.36 -0.88 11.43
N ALA A 114 -6.42 -0.18 12.05
CA ALA A 114 -5.03 -0.11 11.59
C ALA A 114 -4.05 -0.50 12.70
N PHE A 115 -2.81 -0.81 12.33
CA PHE A 115 -1.73 -1.06 13.28
C PHE A 115 -0.79 0.15 13.29
N ARG A 116 -0.62 0.77 14.46
CA ARG A 116 0.22 1.95 14.63
C ARG A 116 1.69 1.57 14.70
N ILE A 117 2.47 2.04 13.73
CA ILE A 117 3.93 1.86 13.68
C ILE A 117 4.65 3.05 14.31
N ARG A 118 4.17 4.27 14.01
CA ARG A 118 4.60 5.56 14.58
C ARG A 118 3.37 6.47 14.71
N SER A 119 3.55 7.67 15.25
CA SER A 119 2.46 8.62 15.44
C SER A 119 1.72 8.98 14.13
N ASN A 120 2.45 8.97 13.00
CA ASN A 120 1.92 9.28 11.67
C ASN A 120 2.04 8.12 10.67
N ILE A 121 2.46 6.90 11.09
CA ILE A 121 2.67 5.74 10.19
C ILE A 121 1.79 4.58 10.62
N PHE A 122 0.95 4.08 9.71
CA PHE A 122 -0.04 3.03 10.01
C PHE A 122 -0.08 1.96 8.91
N LEU A 123 -0.07 0.70 9.32
CA LEU A 123 -0.43 -0.43 8.46
C LEU A 123 -1.96 -0.55 8.43
N LEU A 124 -2.51 -0.47 7.24
CA LEU A 124 -3.93 -0.73 6.98
C LEU A 124 -4.20 -2.23 7.00
N ARG A 125 -5.22 -2.65 7.74
CA ARG A 125 -5.57 -4.06 7.89
C ARG A 125 -6.16 -4.61 6.60
N ARG A 126 -5.81 -5.83 6.23
CA ARG A 126 -6.36 -6.53 5.08
C ARG A 126 -7.87 -6.72 5.19
N GLY A 127 -8.57 -6.55 4.08
CA GLY A 127 -10.00 -6.81 3.98
C GLY A 127 -10.88 -5.75 4.65
N GLU A 128 -10.37 -4.55 4.87
CA GLU A 128 -11.15 -3.46 5.46
C GLU A 128 -11.36 -2.30 4.47
N ILE A 129 -12.38 -1.48 4.74
CA ILE A 129 -12.66 -0.25 4.02
C ILE A 129 -12.40 0.92 4.96
N TYR A 130 -11.66 1.90 4.45
CA TYR A 130 -11.34 3.15 5.14
C TYR A 130 -12.04 4.31 4.45
N GLU A 131 -12.69 5.17 5.21
CA GLU A 131 -13.32 6.38 4.68
C GLU A 131 -12.40 7.58 4.88
N ILE A 132 -11.63 7.91 3.85
CA ILE A 132 -10.63 8.98 3.87
C ILE A 132 -11.08 10.08 2.91
N GLU A 133 -11.26 11.30 3.41
CA GLU A 133 -11.72 12.45 2.62
C GLU A 133 -12.99 12.15 1.81
N GLY A 134 -13.95 11.44 2.44
CA GLY A 134 -15.21 11.05 1.83
C GLY A 134 -15.11 9.98 0.75
N LYS A 135 -13.95 9.32 0.60
CA LYS A 135 -13.73 8.20 -0.34
C LYS A 135 -13.63 6.89 0.42
N LYS A 136 -14.38 5.89 -0.02
CA LYS A 136 -14.27 4.51 0.46
C LYS A 136 -13.10 3.82 -0.22
N ILE A 137 -12.07 3.48 0.56
CA ILE A 137 -10.85 2.83 0.09
C ILE A 137 -10.79 1.41 0.66
N PHE A 138 -10.95 0.40 -0.21
CA PHE A 138 -10.78 -0.99 0.16
C PHE A 138 -9.30 -1.39 0.08
N THR A 139 -8.84 -2.17 1.05
CA THR A 139 -7.42 -2.57 1.15
C THR A 139 -7.26 -4.08 1.25
N MET A 140 -6.31 -4.64 0.47
CA MET A 140 -5.94 -6.05 0.53
C MET A 140 -4.45 -6.20 0.21
N GLY A 141 -3.63 -6.36 1.24
CA GLY A 141 -2.20 -6.55 1.09
C GLY A 141 -1.81 -8.01 0.87
N GLY A 142 -0.54 -8.23 0.57
CA GLY A 142 0.09 -9.54 0.42
C GLY A 142 0.47 -9.88 -1.01
N ALA A 143 1.49 -10.72 -1.13
CA ALA A 143 1.91 -11.42 -2.34
C ALA A 143 2.84 -12.57 -1.95
N TYR A 144 3.05 -13.52 -2.85
CA TYR A 144 4.00 -14.60 -2.66
C TYR A 144 5.43 -14.17 -3.02
N SER A 145 6.39 -14.45 -2.14
CA SER A 145 7.83 -14.24 -2.41
C SER A 145 8.36 -15.33 -3.34
N ILE A 146 8.55 -15.03 -4.62
CA ILE A 146 9.03 -15.99 -5.63
C ILE A 146 10.45 -16.52 -5.33
N ASP A 147 11.24 -15.76 -4.59
CA ASP A 147 12.61 -16.11 -4.16
C ASP A 147 12.65 -16.75 -2.75
N ARG A 148 11.50 -17.20 -2.21
CA ARG A 148 11.37 -17.83 -0.90
C ARG A 148 12.36 -18.98 -0.68
N HIS A 149 12.69 -19.72 -1.76
CA HIS A 149 13.67 -20.82 -1.70
C HIS A 149 15.11 -20.36 -1.37
N MET A 150 15.43 -19.08 -1.52
CA MET A 150 16.70 -18.45 -1.16
C MET A 150 16.64 -17.71 0.18
N ARG A 151 15.46 -17.65 0.80
CA ARG A 151 15.21 -16.90 2.04
C ARG A 151 15.06 -17.81 3.23
N ILE A 152 15.23 -17.27 4.44
CA ILE A 152 15.10 -18.01 5.70
C ILE A 152 13.73 -17.69 6.31
N PRO A 153 12.91 -18.74 6.61
CA PRO A 153 11.63 -18.56 7.27
C PRO A 153 11.76 -17.78 8.58
N TYR A 154 10.81 -16.86 8.82
CA TYR A 154 10.74 -16.00 10.01
C TYR A 154 11.92 -15.04 10.22
N GLN A 155 12.78 -14.89 9.19
CA GLN A 155 13.88 -13.91 9.17
C GLN A 155 13.84 -13.01 7.95
N SER A 156 13.54 -13.57 6.79
CA SER A 156 13.49 -12.82 5.53
C SER A 156 12.26 -13.13 4.67
N TRP A 157 11.39 -14.01 5.11
CA TRP A 157 10.03 -14.21 4.64
C TRP A 157 9.17 -14.85 5.73
N TRP A 158 7.85 -14.63 5.67
CA TRP A 158 6.86 -15.12 6.64
C TRP A 158 5.69 -15.75 5.92
N PRO A 159 5.08 -16.86 6.44
CA PRO A 159 3.86 -17.42 5.85
C PRO A 159 2.71 -16.42 5.74
N GLN A 160 2.67 -15.44 6.64
CA GLN A 160 1.67 -14.38 6.69
C GLN A 160 1.80 -13.34 5.56
N GLU A 161 2.79 -13.48 4.64
CA GLU A 161 2.82 -12.66 3.43
C GLU A 161 1.58 -12.90 2.56
N LEU A 162 0.97 -14.09 2.64
CA LEU A 162 -0.34 -14.39 2.07
C LEU A 162 -1.44 -14.22 3.12
N PRO A 163 -2.64 -13.75 2.73
CA PRO A 163 -3.79 -13.67 3.62
C PRO A 163 -4.23 -15.03 4.12
N ASP A 164 -4.76 -15.06 5.34
CA ASP A 164 -5.42 -16.25 5.89
C ASP A 164 -6.94 -16.27 5.59
N GLU A 165 -7.59 -17.37 5.93
CA GLU A 165 -9.02 -17.58 5.70
C GLU A 165 -9.89 -16.51 6.39
N GLU A 166 -9.50 -16.07 7.59
CA GLU A 166 -10.24 -15.04 8.33
C GLU A 166 -10.12 -13.67 7.65
N GLU A 167 -8.96 -13.36 7.07
CA GLU A 167 -8.74 -12.14 6.31
C GLU A 167 -9.59 -12.11 5.01
N TYR A 168 -9.71 -13.24 4.31
CA TYR A 168 -10.63 -13.35 3.16
C TYR A 168 -12.10 -13.22 3.59
N HIS A 169 -12.51 -13.90 4.66
CA HIS A 169 -13.88 -13.77 5.17
C HIS A 169 -14.22 -12.34 5.60
N ARG A 170 -13.27 -11.65 6.22
CA ARG A 170 -13.41 -10.23 6.56
C ARG A 170 -13.58 -9.39 5.30
N ALA A 171 -12.73 -9.59 4.31
CA ALA A 171 -12.78 -8.84 3.05
C ALA A 171 -14.13 -8.98 2.34
N ILE A 172 -14.63 -10.21 2.23
CA ILE A 172 -15.93 -10.48 1.62
C ILE A 172 -17.04 -9.78 2.39
N ARG A 173 -17.11 -9.98 3.71
CA ARG A 173 -18.13 -9.36 4.56
C ARG A 173 -18.10 -7.82 4.48
N THR A 174 -16.92 -7.21 4.57
CA THR A 174 -16.78 -5.76 4.51
C THR A 174 -17.22 -5.19 3.15
N LEU A 175 -16.92 -5.89 2.06
CA LEU A 175 -17.38 -5.51 0.73
C LEU A 175 -18.90 -5.69 0.57
N GLU A 176 -19.48 -6.75 1.14
CA GLU A 176 -20.94 -6.95 1.13
C GLU A 176 -21.66 -5.89 1.95
N GLU A 177 -21.16 -5.52 3.13
CA GLU A 177 -21.69 -4.43 3.98
C GLU A 177 -21.62 -3.06 3.29
N ALA A 178 -20.71 -2.90 2.33
CA ALA A 178 -20.59 -1.71 1.48
C ALA A 178 -21.38 -1.83 0.15
N ASP A 179 -22.29 -2.79 0.01
CA ASP A 179 -23.02 -3.07 -1.24
C ASP A 179 -22.09 -3.31 -2.43
N LYS A 180 -20.87 -3.78 -2.19
CA LYS A 180 -19.80 -3.96 -3.19
C LYS A 180 -19.48 -2.67 -3.97
N ILE A 181 -19.56 -1.52 -3.31
CA ILE A 181 -19.28 -0.21 -3.91
C ILE A 181 -18.18 0.50 -3.11
N VAL A 182 -17.04 0.76 -3.76
CA VAL A 182 -15.93 1.52 -3.21
C VAL A 182 -15.40 2.53 -4.24
N ASP A 183 -14.73 3.57 -3.81
CA ASP A 183 -14.12 4.52 -4.74
C ASP A 183 -12.77 4.02 -5.23
N VAL A 184 -11.96 3.49 -4.32
CA VAL A 184 -10.57 3.09 -4.61
C VAL A 184 -10.29 1.71 -4.00
N ILE A 185 -9.48 0.94 -4.71
CA ILE A 185 -8.91 -0.32 -4.22
C ILE A 185 -7.39 -0.15 -4.16
N ILE A 186 -6.80 -0.52 -3.03
CA ILE A 186 -5.35 -0.55 -2.81
C ILE A 186 -4.94 -1.97 -2.45
N THR A 187 -4.09 -2.57 -3.27
CA THR A 187 -3.55 -3.92 -3.02
C THR A 187 -2.04 -3.93 -3.19
N HIS A 188 -1.38 -5.04 -2.80
CA HIS A 188 0.04 -5.18 -3.12
C HIS A 188 0.21 -5.89 -4.47
N THR A 189 -0.34 -7.09 -4.65
CA THR A 189 -0.39 -7.73 -5.96
C THR A 189 -1.70 -7.41 -6.71
N ALA A 190 -1.94 -8.03 -7.86
CA ALA A 190 -3.03 -7.71 -8.78
C ALA A 190 -3.88 -8.93 -9.14
N PRO A 191 -5.09 -8.73 -9.72
CA PRO A 191 -5.88 -9.79 -10.35
C PRO A 191 -5.09 -10.55 -11.41
N GLN A 192 -5.38 -11.84 -11.59
CA GLN A 192 -4.68 -12.70 -12.56
C GLN A 192 -4.71 -12.15 -13.99
N THR A 193 -5.85 -11.60 -14.40
CA THR A 193 -6.00 -10.96 -15.72
C THR A 193 -5.06 -9.77 -15.87
N ILE A 194 -4.93 -8.94 -14.83
CA ILE A 194 -4.03 -7.77 -14.83
C ILE A 194 -2.57 -8.19 -14.87
N ILE A 195 -2.19 -9.24 -14.10
CA ILE A 195 -0.84 -9.82 -14.13
C ILE A 195 -0.47 -10.26 -15.55
N ARG A 196 -1.39 -10.94 -16.25
CA ARG A 196 -1.18 -11.33 -17.66
C ARG A 196 -1.06 -10.14 -18.60
N MET A 197 -1.84 -9.08 -18.37
CA MET A 197 -1.74 -7.84 -19.16
C MET A 197 -0.40 -7.11 -18.97
N LEU A 198 0.24 -7.25 -17.80
CA LEU A 198 1.61 -6.79 -17.57
C LEU A 198 2.68 -7.67 -18.27
N GLY A 199 2.29 -8.80 -18.87
CA GLY A 199 3.20 -9.74 -19.54
C GLY A 199 3.78 -10.80 -18.61
N HIS A 200 3.25 -10.95 -17.39
CA HIS A 200 3.68 -11.96 -16.42
C HIS A 200 2.72 -13.16 -16.36
N VAL A 201 3.19 -14.25 -15.76
CA VAL A 201 2.39 -15.43 -15.47
C VAL A 201 2.06 -15.42 -13.99
N PRO A 202 0.77 -15.53 -13.60
CA PRO A 202 0.39 -15.66 -12.19
C PRO A 202 1.08 -16.86 -11.54
N ASP A 203 1.67 -16.69 -10.36
CA ASP A 203 2.33 -17.76 -9.64
C ASP A 203 1.28 -18.73 -9.04
N PRO A 204 1.46 -20.07 -9.16
CA PRO A 204 0.53 -21.02 -8.58
C PRO A 204 0.39 -20.92 -7.05
N HIS A 205 1.43 -20.46 -6.33
CA HIS A 205 1.38 -20.30 -4.88
C HIS A 205 0.61 -19.04 -4.44
N ASP A 206 0.39 -18.09 -5.37
CA ASP A 206 -0.36 -16.86 -5.16
C ASP A 206 -1.81 -16.96 -5.70
N GLN A 207 -2.18 -18.12 -6.19
CA GLN A 207 -3.43 -18.32 -6.93
C GLN A 207 -4.67 -18.00 -6.10
N GLU A 208 -4.66 -18.27 -4.80
CA GLU A 208 -5.80 -17.98 -3.93
C GLU A 208 -6.00 -16.45 -3.82
N LEU A 209 -4.94 -15.70 -3.52
CA LEU A 209 -5.00 -14.24 -3.43
C LEU A 209 -5.33 -13.60 -4.79
N THR A 210 -4.60 -13.96 -5.84
CA THR A 210 -4.81 -13.36 -7.17
C THR A 210 -6.17 -13.75 -7.77
N GLY A 211 -6.70 -14.93 -7.42
CA GLY A 211 -8.05 -15.37 -7.76
C GLY A 211 -9.13 -14.61 -6.97
N PHE A 212 -8.91 -14.35 -5.67
CA PHE A 212 -9.78 -13.48 -4.88
C PHE A 212 -9.82 -12.05 -5.46
N LEU A 213 -8.66 -11.50 -5.82
CA LEU A 213 -8.59 -10.18 -6.45
C LEU A 213 -9.28 -10.15 -7.84
N GLU A 214 -9.21 -11.26 -8.59
CA GLU A 214 -9.98 -11.42 -9.83
C GLU A 214 -11.49 -11.35 -9.57
N TRP A 215 -11.96 -12.05 -8.52
CA TRP A 215 -13.36 -11.94 -8.08
C TRP A 215 -13.73 -10.51 -7.69
N VAL A 216 -12.88 -9.81 -6.91
CA VAL A 216 -13.10 -8.40 -6.56
C VAL A 216 -13.21 -7.53 -7.81
N MET A 217 -12.36 -7.75 -8.81
CA MET A 217 -12.38 -6.98 -10.05
C MET A 217 -13.71 -7.11 -10.82
N HIS A 218 -14.36 -8.27 -10.74
CA HIS A 218 -15.62 -8.53 -11.43
C HIS A 218 -16.85 -8.16 -10.62
N GLU A 219 -16.82 -8.32 -9.31
CA GLU A 219 -18.00 -8.19 -8.44
C GLU A 219 -18.12 -6.82 -7.77
N VAL A 220 -17.03 -6.06 -7.65
CA VAL A 220 -16.99 -4.79 -6.93
C VAL A 220 -16.99 -3.63 -7.90
N HIS A 221 -17.86 -2.65 -7.64
CA HIS A 221 -17.87 -1.39 -8.37
C HIS A 221 -16.82 -0.44 -7.77
N PHE A 222 -15.82 -0.07 -8.57
CA PHE A 222 -14.77 0.86 -8.16
C PHE A 222 -14.42 1.86 -9.27
N ARG A 223 -13.79 2.97 -8.88
CA ARG A 223 -13.32 4.02 -9.82
C ARG A 223 -11.87 3.83 -10.18
N LYS A 224 -11.00 3.55 -9.19
CA LYS A 224 -9.56 3.36 -9.38
C LYS A 224 -9.06 2.20 -8.53
N TRP A 225 -8.02 1.55 -9.04
CA TRP A 225 -7.29 0.49 -8.34
C TRP A 225 -5.80 0.70 -8.52
N TYR A 226 -5.05 0.76 -7.42
CA TYR A 226 -3.60 0.88 -7.40
C TYR A 226 -2.98 -0.34 -6.74
N PHE A 227 -1.86 -0.81 -7.29
CA PHE A 227 -1.14 -1.97 -6.76
C PHE A 227 0.36 -1.84 -7.01
N GLY A 228 1.20 -2.53 -6.19
CA GLY A 228 2.65 -2.55 -6.25
C GLY A 228 3.22 -3.86 -6.80
N HIS A 229 4.25 -4.40 -6.14
CA HIS A 229 4.85 -5.72 -6.33
C HIS A 229 5.61 -5.93 -7.64
N TRP A 230 5.13 -5.42 -8.75
CA TRP A 230 5.66 -5.69 -10.10
C TRP A 230 6.76 -4.72 -10.53
N HIS A 231 7.10 -3.75 -9.69
CA HIS A 231 8.13 -2.74 -9.91
C HIS A 231 8.04 -2.04 -11.28
N VAL A 232 6.83 -1.70 -11.68
CA VAL A 232 6.54 -0.94 -12.89
C VAL A 232 5.57 0.19 -12.60
N ASP A 233 5.74 1.31 -13.29
CA ASP A 233 4.79 2.41 -13.32
C ASP A 233 4.03 2.32 -14.63
N GLN A 234 2.77 1.81 -14.58
CA GLN A 234 1.97 1.56 -15.77
C GLN A 234 0.48 1.69 -15.50
N GLU A 235 -0.20 2.53 -16.26
CA GLU A 235 -1.66 2.47 -16.37
C GLU A 235 -2.03 1.25 -17.22
N VAL A 236 -2.41 0.14 -16.57
CA VAL A 236 -2.74 -1.13 -17.24
C VAL A 236 -4.10 -1.03 -17.92
N THR A 237 -5.05 -0.36 -17.26
CA THR A 237 -6.36 0.02 -17.81
C THR A 237 -6.69 1.44 -17.35
N LEU A 238 -7.77 2.02 -17.87
CA LEU A 238 -8.26 3.34 -17.42
C LEU A 238 -8.56 3.41 -15.91
N LYS A 239 -8.76 2.26 -15.26
CA LYS A 239 -9.10 2.17 -13.84
C LYS A 239 -7.99 1.57 -12.98
N ILE A 240 -7.06 0.80 -13.55
CA ILE A 240 -6.10 -0.03 -12.81
C ILE A 240 -4.67 0.38 -13.17
N THR A 241 -3.89 0.75 -12.17
CA THR A 241 -2.53 1.28 -12.30
C THR A 241 -1.58 0.48 -11.43
N ALA A 242 -0.50 -0.02 -12.04
CA ALA A 242 0.67 -0.53 -11.35
C ALA A 242 1.54 0.65 -10.91
N CYS A 243 1.95 0.64 -9.67
CA CYS A 243 2.71 1.70 -9.04
C CYS A 243 4.07 1.20 -8.56
N TRP A 244 5.10 1.97 -8.84
CA TRP A 244 6.43 1.76 -8.28
C TRP A 244 7.02 3.08 -7.78
N PHE A 245 7.56 3.92 -8.69
CA PHE A 245 8.16 5.21 -8.34
C PHE A 245 7.22 6.40 -8.51
N ASP A 246 6.27 6.32 -9.43
CA ASP A 246 5.34 7.40 -9.67
C ASP A 246 4.42 7.62 -8.46
N VAL A 247 4.03 8.86 -8.25
CA VAL A 247 3.06 9.27 -7.24
C VAL A 247 1.79 9.71 -7.94
N HIS A 248 0.68 9.14 -7.53
CA HIS A 248 -0.65 9.45 -8.06
C HIS A 248 -1.48 10.13 -6.98
N ASP A 249 -2.26 11.13 -7.35
CA ASP A 249 -3.28 11.69 -6.49
C ASP A 249 -4.62 10.97 -6.69
N ILE A 250 -5.29 10.68 -5.60
CA ILE A 250 -6.67 10.17 -5.62
C ILE A 250 -7.61 11.38 -5.58
N MET A 251 -8.09 11.79 -6.75
CA MET A 251 -9.09 12.84 -6.87
C MET A 251 -10.51 12.33 -6.65
#